data_28b42dc1489059d927a40dbb2dda42e2
#
_entry.id   28b42dc1489059d927a40dbb2dda42e2
#
_cell.length_a   1.000
_cell.length_b   1.000
_cell.length_c   1.000
_cell.angle_alpha   90.00
_cell.angle_beta   90.00
_cell.angle_gamma   90.00
#
_symmetry.space_group_name_H-M   'P 1'
#
loop_
_entity.id
_entity.type
_entity.pdbx_description
1 polymer ?
#
loop_
_entity_poly.entity_id
_entity_poly.type
_entity_poly.pdbx_seq_one_letter_code
_entity_poly.pdbx_strand_id
1 'polypeptide(L)'
;VFKHVLYIIKENRTYDQVMGDLPQGRGMKSLCIFGDSITPNQHQIAKDYLLLDNYYVSGKGSAEGHHWASAGMVTDYTEKSVRAWFRSYPHVLYDAMVYNKNGLIWNNALDHGKTVRIYGEACDFHFDGKKKYDWKTLFDKRKNNDLADFKYHSTSTISRIRPFLSQTFPGGDNETVSDQMRADDFIRELKETEANGGELPNLMVMALPNDHTAGTNPLFPTPRAMVADNDLALGRIVEAINNSKFAENTVIFVSEDDSQAGWDHISSYRTTGFVISPYNRLQKTVSTQYNQTSMLRTMEQILGLPPMNVIDATALPMFDCFSKTPDFSFKYKPRQNLIPLDEMNPIRAKLSGAALKFHDQSIKYAFQEIDKGDDDLLNKILWFSIKGKKRYPAKLAGEENEID
;
A
#
# COMPACT_ATOMS: atom_id res chain seq x y z
N VAL A 1 11.77 23.26 -3.89
CA VAL A 1 10.83 23.35 -2.77
C VAL A 1 10.91 22.09 -1.93
N PHE A 2 10.58 20.92 -2.47
CA PHE A 2 10.67 19.67 -1.73
C PHE A 2 12.11 19.15 -1.68
N LYS A 3 12.52 18.65 -0.51
CA LYS A 3 13.80 17.97 -0.29
C LYS A 3 13.61 16.47 -0.11
N HIS A 4 12.43 16.08 0.40
CA HIS A 4 12.11 14.72 0.83
C HIS A 4 10.84 14.24 0.16
N VAL A 5 10.88 13.03 -0.33
CA VAL A 5 9.75 12.27 -0.86
C VAL A 5 9.57 11.04 0.01
N LEU A 6 8.38 10.86 0.59
CA LEU A 6 7.93 9.60 1.18
C LEU A 6 6.95 8.95 0.21
N TYR A 7 7.32 7.81 -0.35
CA TYR A 7 6.50 7.01 -1.23
C TYR A 7 5.98 5.79 -0.48
N ILE A 8 4.67 5.70 -0.29
CA ILE A 8 3.99 4.61 0.41
C ILE A 8 3.29 3.74 -0.62
N ILE A 9 3.61 2.46 -0.63
CA ILE A 9 2.99 1.43 -1.47
C ILE A 9 2.09 0.60 -0.57
N LYS A 10 0.81 0.53 -0.93
CA LYS A 10 -0.26 -0.24 -0.27
C LYS A 10 -0.67 -1.40 -1.16
N GLU A 11 -1.58 -2.26 -0.67
CA GLU A 11 -1.90 -3.53 -1.31
C GLU A 11 -3.37 -3.66 -1.71
N ASN A 12 -3.58 -3.74 -3.03
CA ASN A 12 -4.63 -4.43 -3.74
C ASN A 12 -6.05 -3.87 -3.61
N ARG A 13 -6.26 -2.54 -3.63
CA ARG A 13 -7.64 -2.02 -3.59
C ARG A 13 -7.98 -1.19 -4.82
N THR A 14 -9.23 -1.37 -5.33
CA THR A 14 -9.76 -0.50 -6.37
C THR A 14 -10.36 0.78 -5.77
N TYR A 15 -10.57 1.79 -6.62
CA TYR A 15 -11.21 3.03 -6.20
C TYR A 15 -12.61 2.81 -5.63
N ASP A 16 -13.48 2.06 -6.32
CA ASP A 16 -14.84 1.83 -5.84
C ASP A 16 -14.90 0.99 -4.56
N GLN A 17 -13.95 0.09 -4.33
CA GLN A 17 -13.90 -0.67 -3.08
C GLN A 17 -13.73 0.24 -1.86
N VAL A 18 -12.97 1.33 -1.99
CA VAL A 18 -12.59 2.23 -0.88
C VAL A 18 -13.31 3.56 -0.97
N MET A 19 -13.21 4.27 -2.08
CA MET A 19 -13.71 5.66 -2.27
C MET A 19 -15.07 5.74 -2.97
N GLY A 20 -15.70 4.60 -3.26
CA GLY A 20 -16.96 4.55 -3.99
C GLY A 20 -18.11 5.28 -3.32
N ASP A 21 -18.05 5.55 -2.02
CA ASP A 21 -19.06 6.27 -1.25
C ASP A 21 -18.81 7.79 -1.15
N LEU A 22 -17.67 8.30 -1.68
CA LEU A 22 -17.40 9.73 -1.72
C LEU A 22 -18.26 10.43 -2.79
N PRO A 23 -19.08 11.42 -2.40
CA PRO A 23 -19.96 12.09 -3.35
C PRO A 23 -19.24 13.05 -4.31
N GLN A 24 -17.99 13.45 -3.99
CA GLN A 24 -17.22 14.41 -4.78
C GLN A 24 -16.53 13.78 -5.99
N GLY A 25 -16.33 12.45 -5.97
CA GLY A 25 -15.64 11.71 -7.03
C GLY A 25 -16.59 10.86 -7.87
N ARG A 26 -16.04 10.24 -8.90
CA ARG A 26 -16.77 9.32 -9.77
C ARG A 26 -16.82 7.90 -9.17
N GLY A 27 -17.37 7.78 -7.94
CA GLY A 27 -17.52 6.53 -7.22
C GLY A 27 -18.90 5.89 -7.38
N MET A 28 -19.00 4.58 -7.19
CA MET A 28 -20.24 3.83 -7.13
C MET A 28 -20.45 3.24 -5.74
N LYS A 29 -21.27 3.91 -4.93
CA LYS A 29 -21.51 3.54 -3.51
C LYS A 29 -21.96 2.10 -3.31
N SER A 30 -22.70 1.50 -4.24
CA SER A 30 -23.16 0.12 -4.13
C SER A 30 -21.99 -0.89 -4.18
N LEU A 31 -20.89 -0.52 -4.80
CA LEU A 31 -19.66 -1.32 -4.93
C LEU A 31 -18.67 -1.10 -3.79
N CYS A 32 -18.84 -0.04 -3.00
CA CYS A 32 -17.96 0.28 -1.89
C CYS A 32 -18.13 -0.72 -0.75
N ILE A 33 -17.04 -1.33 -0.32
CA ILE A 33 -17.00 -2.27 0.82
C ILE A 33 -16.15 -1.74 1.98
N PHE A 34 -15.21 -0.85 1.70
CA PHE A 34 -14.28 -0.27 2.68
C PHE A 34 -14.43 1.26 2.77
N GLY A 35 -15.68 1.75 2.81
CA GLY A 35 -16.00 3.18 2.85
C GLY A 35 -15.58 3.91 4.13
N ASP A 36 -16.06 5.15 4.33
CA ASP A 36 -15.65 6.09 5.39
C ASP A 36 -15.69 5.49 6.81
N SER A 37 -16.56 4.53 7.08
CA SER A 37 -16.62 3.85 8.39
C SER A 37 -15.43 2.91 8.65
N ILE A 38 -14.72 2.48 7.62
CA ILE A 38 -13.58 1.57 7.69
C ILE A 38 -12.28 2.31 7.38
N THR A 39 -12.33 3.25 6.43
CA THR A 39 -11.18 4.05 5.98
C THR A 39 -11.36 5.56 6.24
N PRO A 40 -11.63 5.97 7.50
CA PRO A 40 -11.89 7.38 7.81
C PRO A 40 -10.70 8.30 7.50
N ASN A 41 -9.48 7.81 7.59
CA ASN A 41 -8.29 8.63 7.34
C ASN A 41 -8.05 8.84 5.85
N GLN A 42 -8.18 7.82 5.01
CA GLN A 42 -8.10 7.97 3.55
C GLN A 42 -9.19 8.94 3.04
N HIS A 43 -10.42 8.83 3.57
CA HIS A 43 -11.51 9.75 3.26
C HIS A 43 -11.22 11.18 3.70
N GLN A 44 -10.64 11.37 4.89
CA GLN A 44 -10.25 12.68 5.38
C GLN A 44 -9.12 13.27 4.54
N ILE A 45 -8.09 12.48 4.22
CA ILE A 45 -6.98 12.90 3.35
C ILE A 45 -7.52 13.36 1.98
N ALA A 46 -8.42 12.58 1.38
CA ALA A 46 -9.04 12.95 0.11
C ALA A 46 -9.82 14.29 0.17
N LYS A 47 -10.48 14.58 1.28
CA LYS A 47 -11.22 15.82 1.51
C LYS A 47 -10.31 17.00 1.86
N ASP A 48 -9.32 16.76 2.71
CA ASP A 48 -8.44 17.80 3.23
C ASP A 48 -7.37 18.23 2.22
N TYR A 49 -6.90 17.33 1.40
CA TYR A 49 -5.88 17.63 0.39
C TYR A 49 -6.48 17.66 -1.01
N LEU A 50 -6.62 16.56 -1.67
CA LEU A 50 -7.28 16.42 -2.97
C LEU A 50 -7.74 14.97 -3.17
N LEU A 51 -8.81 14.79 -3.94
CA LEU A 51 -9.28 13.48 -4.36
C LEU A 51 -8.82 13.19 -5.78
N LEU A 52 -8.09 12.08 -5.97
CA LEU A 52 -7.82 11.52 -7.29
C LEU A 52 -8.93 10.52 -7.64
N ASP A 53 -9.81 10.83 -8.57
CA ASP A 53 -10.89 9.94 -8.96
C ASP A 53 -10.66 9.25 -10.32
N ASN A 54 -9.47 9.46 -10.88
CA ASN A 54 -9.06 8.92 -12.18
C ASN A 54 -7.58 8.48 -12.15
N TYR A 55 -7.20 7.77 -11.07
CA TYR A 55 -5.87 7.23 -10.87
C TYR A 55 -5.88 5.72 -11.09
N TYR A 56 -4.84 5.18 -11.72
CA TYR A 56 -4.78 3.79 -12.16
C TYR A 56 -3.46 3.11 -11.75
N VAL A 57 -3.56 1.85 -11.35
CA VAL A 57 -2.42 0.93 -11.35
C VAL A 57 -2.15 0.45 -12.78
N SER A 58 -0.98 -0.12 -13.02
CA SER A 58 -0.58 -0.64 -14.32
C SER A 58 -0.56 -2.17 -14.36
N GLY A 59 -0.71 -2.81 -13.20
CA GLY A 59 -0.81 -4.26 -13.03
C GLY A 59 -2.04 -4.67 -12.25
N LYS A 60 -2.41 -5.94 -12.30
CA LYS A 60 -3.52 -6.52 -11.55
C LYS A 60 -3.09 -7.52 -10.47
N GLY A 61 -1.82 -7.86 -10.43
CA GLY A 61 -1.23 -8.75 -9.43
C GLY A 61 0.06 -8.15 -8.88
N SER A 62 0.35 -8.39 -7.59
CA SER A 62 1.42 -7.70 -6.88
C SER A 62 2.81 -8.01 -7.45
N ALA A 63 3.02 -9.18 -8.05
CA ALA A 63 4.29 -9.50 -8.71
C ALA A 63 4.65 -8.48 -9.80
N GLU A 64 3.70 -8.04 -10.63
CA GLU A 64 3.92 -6.97 -11.61
C GLU A 64 3.72 -5.58 -10.99
N GLY A 65 2.80 -5.45 -10.03
CA GLY A 65 2.44 -4.19 -9.39
C GLY A 65 3.61 -3.49 -8.71
N HIS A 66 4.40 -4.23 -7.93
CA HIS A 66 5.61 -3.70 -7.31
C HIS A 66 6.67 -3.24 -8.33
N HIS A 67 6.78 -3.91 -9.48
CA HIS A 67 7.65 -3.44 -10.57
C HIS A 67 7.11 -2.16 -11.20
N TRP A 68 5.80 -2.10 -11.49
CA TRP A 68 5.18 -0.88 -12.01
C TRP A 68 5.31 0.29 -11.05
N ALA A 69 5.08 0.04 -9.76
CA ALA A 69 5.18 1.06 -8.70
C ALA A 69 6.61 1.55 -8.48
N SER A 70 7.65 0.73 -8.74
CA SER A 70 9.03 1.08 -8.41
C SER A 70 9.96 1.28 -9.61
N ALA A 71 9.64 0.72 -10.78
CA ALA A 71 10.44 0.83 -12.01
C ALA A 71 9.71 1.54 -13.15
N GLY A 72 8.39 1.73 -13.05
CA GLY A 72 7.58 2.28 -14.14
C GLY A 72 7.48 1.37 -15.36
N MET A 73 7.86 0.11 -15.22
CA MET A 73 7.78 -0.90 -16.28
C MET A 73 7.94 -2.31 -15.70
N VAL A 74 7.49 -3.30 -16.45
CA VAL A 74 7.82 -4.71 -16.26
C VAL A 74 8.68 -5.20 -17.44
N THR A 75 9.43 -6.29 -17.24
CA THR A 75 10.15 -6.93 -18.34
C THR A 75 9.18 -7.72 -19.22
N ASP A 76 9.55 -7.95 -20.46
CA ASP A 76 8.80 -8.84 -21.39
C ASP A 76 8.59 -10.24 -20.77
N TYR A 77 9.54 -10.70 -20.01
CA TYR A 77 9.44 -11.96 -19.29
C TYR A 77 8.34 -11.92 -18.21
N THR A 78 8.32 -10.87 -17.37
CA THR A 78 7.29 -10.69 -16.34
C THR A 78 5.91 -10.60 -16.97
N GLU A 79 5.74 -9.78 -18.03
CA GLU A 79 4.48 -9.61 -18.74
C GLU A 79 3.91 -10.94 -19.27
N LYS A 80 4.77 -11.82 -19.77
CA LYS A 80 4.37 -13.11 -20.31
C LYS A 80 4.17 -14.21 -19.28
N SER A 81 4.80 -14.11 -18.10
CA SER A 81 4.86 -15.19 -17.12
C SER A 81 4.05 -14.93 -15.85
N VAL A 82 3.67 -13.68 -15.59
CA VAL A 82 3.06 -13.28 -14.32
C VAL A 82 1.80 -14.09 -13.98
N ARG A 83 1.01 -14.46 -14.98
CA ARG A 83 -0.21 -15.28 -14.80
C ARG A 83 0.05 -16.78 -14.71
N ALA A 84 1.20 -17.24 -15.21
CA ALA A 84 1.54 -18.65 -15.18
C ALA A 84 2.21 -19.06 -13.87
N TRP A 85 2.99 -18.15 -13.27
CA TRP A 85 3.65 -18.35 -11.99
C TRP A 85 4.07 -17.02 -11.37
N PHE A 86 3.71 -16.81 -10.12
CA PHE A 86 4.03 -15.61 -9.36
C PHE A 86 5.47 -15.66 -8.83
N ARG A 87 6.44 -15.21 -9.63
CA ARG A 87 7.86 -15.21 -9.29
C ARG A 87 8.51 -13.83 -9.32
N SER A 88 7.72 -12.81 -9.60
CA SER A 88 8.25 -11.57 -10.16
C SER A 88 8.45 -10.45 -9.15
N TYR A 89 8.35 -10.72 -7.85
CA TYR A 89 8.63 -9.69 -6.84
C TYR A 89 10.07 -9.18 -6.97
N PRO A 90 10.31 -7.85 -6.79
CA PRO A 90 11.65 -7.28 -6.93
C PRO A 90 12.71 -7.88 -6.02
N HIS A 91 12.31 -8.49 -4.90
CA HIS A 91 13.22 -9.09 -3.93
C HIS A 91 13.34 -10.61 -4.04
N VAL A 92 12.61 -11.25 -4.94
CA VAL A 92 12.65 -12.70 -5.11
C VAL A 92 13.74 -13.08 -6.11
N LEU A 93 14.87 -13.60 -5.64
CA LEU A 93 16.06 -13.93 -6.44
C LEU A 93 15.93 -15.15 -7.34
N TYR A 94 14.80 -15.83 -7.36
CA TYR A 94 14.67 -17.07 -8.13
C TYR A 94 14.70 -16.85 -9.64
N ASP A 95 14.53 -15.59 -10.08
CA ASP A 95 14.43 -15.29 -11.48
C ASP A 95 15.05 -13.94 -11.85
N ALA A 96 16.26 -13.97 -12.37
CA ALA A 96 16.97 -12.77 -12.80
C ALA A 96 16.32 -12.07 -14.00
N MET A 97 15.42 -12.75 -14.73
CA MET A 97 14.74 -12.20 -15.91
C MET A 97 13.68 -11.14 -15.54
N VAL A 98 13.28 -11.05 -14.27
CA VAL A 98 12.31 -10.04 -13.81
C VAL A 98 12.94 -8.64 -13.68
N TYR A 99 14.27 -8.56 -13.54
CA TYR A 99 14.95 -7.28 -13.38
C TYR A 99 15.21 -6.60 -14.73
N ASN A 100 14.82 -5.33 -14.84
CA ASN A 100 15.27 -4.51 -15.95
C ASN A 100 16.65 -3.90 -15.63
N LYS A 101 17.45 -3.67 -16.67
CA LYS A 101 18.81 -3.13 -16.51
C LYS A 101 18.86 -1.68 -16.01
N ASN A 102 17.75 -0.94 -16.10
CA ASN A 102 17.69 0.44 -15.67
C ASN A 102 17.44 0.57 -14.16
N GLY A 103 17.10 -0.55 -13.50
CA GLY A 103 16.86 -0.58 -12.07
C GLY A 103 15.50 -0.04 -11.66
N LEU A 104 15.41 0.31 -10.39
CA LEU A 104 14.22 0.75 -9.68
C LEU A 104 14.44 2.19 -9.18
N ILE A 105 13.41 2.89 -8.74
CA ILE A 105 13.48 4.31 -8.34
C ILE A 105 14.58 4.58 -7.30
N TRP A 106 14.80 3.65 -6.36
CA TRP A 106 15.89 3.79 -5.38
C TRP A 106 17.29 3.63 -6.01
N ASN A 107 17.43 2.81 -7.07
CA ASN A 107 18.68 2.73 -7.81
C ASN A 107 18.96 4.06 -8.52
N ASN A 108 17.94 4.61 -9.20
CA ASN A 108 18.02 5.90 -9.86
C ASN A 108 18.42 7.01 -8.88
N ALA A 109 17.78 7.05 -7.71
CA ALA A 109 18.09 8.02 -6.66
C ALA A 109 19.55 7.91 -6.18
N LEU A 110 20.01 6.70 -5.87
CA LEU A 110 21.40 6.44 -5.43
C LEU A 110 22.43 6.78 -6.51
N ASP A 111 22.14 6.46 -7.78
CA ASP A 111 23.03 6.75 -8.91
C ASP A 111 23.21 8.26 -9.15
N HIS A 112 22.23 9.05 -8.70
CA HIS A 112 22.26 10.52 -8.82
C HIS A 112 22.53 11.22 -7.48
N GLY A 113 23.20 10.53 -6.56
CA GLY A 113 23.71 11.12 -5.31
C GLY A 113 22.62 11.49 -4.29
N LYS A 114 21.42 10.92 -4.39
CA LYS A 114 20.37 11.12 -3.39
C LYS A 114 20.49 10.09 -2.26
N THR A 115 20.11 10.50 -1.07
CA THR A 115 20.00 9.60 0.08
C THR A 115 18.68 8.85 0.03
N VAL A 116 18.73 7.56 0.38
CA VAL A 116 17.59 6.65 0.30
C VAL A 116 17.37 5.95 1.64
N ARG A 117 16.12 5.67 1.99
CA ARG A 117 15.73 4.79 3.10
C ARG A 117 14.56 3.92 2.66
N ILE A 118 14.65 2.63 2.96
CA ILE A 118 13.63 1.64 2.60
C ILE A 118 12.97 1.11 3.88
N TYR A 119 11.66 1.18 3.92
CA TYR A 119 10.81 0.72 5.01
C TYR A 119 9.92 -0.42 4.49
N GLY A 120 10.44 -1.62 4.48
CA GLY A 120 9.70 -2.84 4.18
C GLY A 120 9.47 -3.17 2.71
N GLU A 121 9.57 -2.21 1.80
CA GLU A 121 9.44 -2.48 0.36
C GLU A 121 10.63 -3.32 -0.16
N ALA A 122 10.33 -4.33 -0.97
CA ALA A 122 11.33 -5.27 -1.48
C ALA A 122 12.17 -5.93 -0.37
N CYS A 123 11.55 -6.26 0.75
CA CYS A 123 12.18 -6.82 1.94
C CYS A 123 11.45 -8.07 2.41
N ASP A 124 12.24 -9.05 2.83
CA ASP A 124 11.77 -10.23 3.55
C ASP A 124 11.78 -9.94 5.07
N PHE A 125 10.78 -10.45 5.77
CA PHE A 125 10.67 -10.36 7.22
C PHE A 125 11.01 -11.69 7.88
N HIS A 126 11.85 -11.64 8.92
CA HIS A 126 12.28 -12.82 9.65
C HIS A 126 12.13 -12.64 11.16
N PHE A 127 11.51 -13.63 11.81
CA PHE A 127 11.56 -13.74 13.28
C PHE A 127 12.93 -14.25 13.71
N ASP A 128 13.54 -13.60 14.68
CA ASP A 128 14.77 -14.08 15.29
C ASP A 128 14.47 -15.20 16.28
N GLY A 129 15.18 -16.32 16.14
CA GLY A 129 15.02 -17.48 16.99
C GLY A 129 13.90 -18.44 16.56
N LYS A 130 13.52 -19.35 17.50
CA LYS A 130 12.58 -20.43 17.22
C LYS A 130 11.10 -20.08 17.45
N LYS A 131 10.83 -18.97 18.14
CA LYS A 131 9.49 -18.57 18.51
C LYS A 131 8.84 -17.82 17.36
N LYS A 132 7.74 -18.34 16.86
CA LYS A 132 6.86 -17.67 15.92
C LYS A 132 5.70 -17.04 16.68
N TYR A 133 5.24 -15.91 16.21
CA TYR A 133 4.11 -15.20 16.80
C TYR A 133 2.97 -15.17 15.76
N ASP A 134 1.73 -15.29 16.23
CA ASP A 134 0.56 -14.98 15.43
C ASP A 134 0.20 -13.50 15.55
N TRP A 135 -0.67 -13.04 14.65
CA TRP A 135 -1.09 -11.64 14.57
C TRP A 135 -1.66 -11.12 15.91
N LYS A 136 -2.57 -11.89 16.51
CA LYS A 136 -3.24 -11.49 17.76
C LYS A 136 -2.26 -11.32 18.91
N THR A 137 -1.34 -12.26 19.06
CA THR A 137 -0.29 -12.18 20.08
C THR A 137 0.58 -10.95 19.91
N LEU A 138 1.02 -10.64 18.67
CA LEU A 138 1.84 -9.46 18.40
C LEU A 138 1.07 -8.16 18.65
N PHE A 139 -0.18 -8.11 18.21
CA PHE A 139 -1.03 -6.95 18.41
C PHE A 139 -1.26 -6.66 19.91
N ASP A 140 -1.54 -7.71 20.72
CA ASP A 140 -1.72 -7.57 22.16
C ASP A 140 -0.43 -7.15 22.88
N LYS A 141 0.71 -7.71 22.48
CA LYS A 141 2.02 -7.29 23.00
C LYS A 141 2.32 -5.83 22.70
N ARG A 142 2.05 -5.37 21.46
CA ARG A 142 2.17 -3.96 21.09
C ARG A 142 1.27 -3.08 21.98
N LYS A 143 0.00 -3.44 22.09
CA LYS A 143 -1.00 -2.71 22.88
C LYS A 143 -0.60 -2.57 24.36
N ASN A 144 0.06 -3.61 24.90
CA ASN A 144 0.52 -3.65 26.27
C ASN A 144 1.96 -3.13 26.45
N ASN A 145 2.58 -2.62 25.38
CA ASN A 145 3.97 -2.17 25.37
C ASN A 145 4.97 -3.29 25.82
N ASP A 146 4.70 -4.54 25.42
CA ASP A 146 5.43 -5.75 25.82
C ASP A 146 6.10 -6.41 24.61
N LEU A 147 6.90 -5.66 23.86
CA LEU A 147 7.62 -6.14 22.67
C LEU A 147 9.11 -6.44 22.95
N ALA A 148 9.56 -6.38 24.20
CA ALA A 148 10.98 -6.52 24.52
C ALA A 148 11.58 -7.88 24.14
N ASP A 149 10.79 -8.95 24.18
CA ASP A 149 11.18 -10.32 23.77
C ASP A 149 10.93 -10.59 22.28
N PHE A 150 10.26 -9.68 21.58
CA PHE A 150 10.00 -9.80 20.15
C PHE A 150 11.22 -9.32 19.36
N LYS A 151 11.93 -10.29 18.79
CA LYS A 151 13.12 -10.05 17.97
C LYS A 151 12.84 -10.43 16.55
N TYR A 152 13.14 -9.53 15.65
CA TYR A 152 12.98 -9.71 14.21
C TYR A 152 13.93 -8.80 13.45
N HIS A 153 14.11 -9.08 12.19
CA HIS A 153 14.81 -8.19 11.28
C HIS A 153 14.22 -8.30 9.88
N SER A 154 14.36 -7.23 9.12
CA SER A 154 14.08 -7.20 7.69
C SER A 154 15.39 -7.27 6.92
N THR A 155 15.39 -8.03 5.83
CA THR A 155 16.51 -8.12 4.90
C THR A 155 16.01 -8.01 3.47
N SER A 156 16.92 -7.91 2.51
CA SER A 156 16.59 -7.95 1.09
C SER A 156 17.59 -8.76 0.31
N THR A 157 17.12 -9.45 -0.68
CA THR A 157 17.98 -10.12 -1.68
C THR A 157 18.64 -9.12 -2.61
N ILE A 158 18.08 -7.91 -2.75
CA ILE A 158 18.67 -6.83 -3.53
C ILE A 158 19.85 -6.24 -2.74
N SER A 159 21.06 -6.70 -3.03
CA SER A 159 22.26 -6.34 -2.26
C SER A 159 22.49 -4.83 -2.15
N ARG A 160 22.14 -4.08 -3.19
CA ARG A 160 22.37 -2.65 -3.27
C ARG A 160 21.56 -1.84 -2.25
N ILE A 161 20.36 -2.30 -1.87
CA ILE A 161 19.51 -1.57 -0.92
C ILE A 161 19.74 -1.97 0.53
N ARG A 162 20.43 -3.08 0.82
CA ARG A 162 20.66 -3.57 2.19
C ARG A 162 21.20 -2.51 3.15
N PRO A 163 22.17 -1.66 2.77
CA PRO A 163 22.66 -0.60 3.67
C PRO A 163 21.62 0.47 4.03
N PHE A 164 20.55 0.56 3.26
CA PHE A 164 19.54 1.60 3.38
C PHE A 164 18.22 1.11 3.97
N LEU A 165 18.15 -0.18 4.36
CA LEU A 165 16.96 -0.75 4.98
C LEU A 165 16.79 -0.24 6.42
N SER A 166 15.56 0.06 6.82
CA SER A 166 15.17 0.05 8.21
C SER A 166 15.04 -1.42 8.65
N GLN A 167 16.02 -1.93 9.38
CA GLN A 167 16.03 -3.34 9.81
C GLN A 167 14.96 -3.64 10.84
N THR A 168 14.50 -2.62 11.55
CA THR A 168 13.46 -2.69 12.59
C THR A 168 12.05 -2.46 12.04
N PHE A 169 11.92 -2.02 10.80
CA PHE A 169 10.63 -1.92 10.14
C PHE A 169 10.24 -3.30 9.57
N PRO A 170 9.09 -3.87 9.97
CA PRO A 170 8.68 -5.17 9.46
C PRO A 170 8.48 -5.15 7.96
N GLY A 171 9.05 -6.12 7.26
CA GLY A 171 8.96 -6.24 5.80
C GLY A 171 7.51 -6.25 5.29
N GLY A 172 7.32 -5.75 4.07
CA GLY A 172 6.01 -5.59 3.46
C GLY A 172 5.32 -6.90 3.09
N ASP A 173 6.05 -7.99 2.99
CA ASP A 173 5.55 -9.32 2.65
C ASP A 173 4.89 -10.08 3.82
N ASN A 174 4.72 -9.44 4.99
CA ASN A 174 4.28 -10.15 6.20
C ASN A 174 3.01 -9.53 6.82
N GLU A 175 1.85 -10.11 6.50
CA GLU A 175 0.57 -9.74 7.08
C GLU A 175 0.38 -10.12 8.56
N THR A 176 1.30 -10.91 9.15
CA THR A 176 1.24 -11.29 10.57
C THR A 176 1.50 -10.08 11.48
N VAL A 177 2.09 -9.02 10.96
CA VAL A 177 2.40 -7.80 11.69
C VAL A 177 1.41 -6.71 11.33
N SER A 178 0.82 -6.08 12.36
CA SER A 178 -0.07 -4.92 12.20
C SER A 178 0.68 -3.73 11.57
N ASP A 179 0.02 -2.99 10.66
CA ASP A 179 0.56 -1.73 10.14
C ASP A 179 0.73 -0.66 11.20
N GLN A 180 0.07 -0.82 12.38
CA GLN A 180 0.37 0.03 13.53
C GLN A 180 1.80 -0.15 14.03
N MET A 181 2.37 -1.35 13.95
CA MET A 181 3.77 -1.59 14.33
C MET A 181 4.72 -0.94 13.32
N ARG A 182 4.37 -0.98 12.03
CA ARG A 182 5.11 -0.29 10.96
C ARG A 182 5.09 1.23 11.17
N ALA A 183 3.92 1.78 11.47
CA ALA A 183 3.78 3.20 11.79
C ALA A 183 4.57 3.60 13.06
N ASP A 184 4.55 2.77 14.11
CA ASP A 184 5.32 3.02 15.34
C ASP A 184 6.82 3.10 15.04
N ASP A 185 7.36 2.18 14.23
CA ASP A 185 8.77 2.15 13.90
C ASP A 185 9.20 3.36 13.08
N PHE A 186 8.44 3.71 12.05
CA PHE A 186 8.70 4.91 11.25
C PHE A 186 8.64 6.20 12.10
N ILE A 187 7.61 6.34 12.94
CA ILE A 187 7.43 7.51 13.81
C ILE A 187 8.57 7.61 14.83
N ARG A 188 9.04 6.48 15.36
CA ARG A 188 10.21 6.43 16.24
C ARG A 188 11.45 6.95 15.53
N GLU A 189 11.76 6.40 14.34
CA GLU A 189 12.93 6.80 13.54
C GLU A 189 12.87 8.29 13.13
N LEU A 190 11.68 8.79 12.76
CA LEU A 190 11.46 10.21 12.46
C LEU A 190 11.80 11.10 13.67
N LYS A 191 11.30 10.75 14.86
CA LYS A 191 11.56 11.50 16.10
C LYS A 191 13.02 11.45 16.53
N GLU A 192 13.67 10.30 16.38
CA GLU A 192 15.11 10.16 16.63
C GLU A 192 15.92 11.02 15.67
N THR A 193 15.56 11.07 14.40
CA THR A 193 16.20 11.94 13.40
C THR A 193 16.04 13.41 13.78
N GLU A 194 14.87 13.84 14.23
CA GLU A 194 14.65 15.22 14.69
C GLU A 194 15.46 15.55 15.94
N ALA A 195 15.43 14.67 16.94
CA ALA A 195 16.11 14.88 18.22
C ALA A 195 17.64 14.98 18.06
N ASN A 196 18.18 14.22 17.12
CA ASN A 196 19.62 14.22 16.80
C ASN A 196 20.05 15.36 15.84
N GLY A 197 19.14 16.25 15.46
CA GLY A 197 19.42 17.32 14.50
C GLY A 197 19.70 16.83 13.08
N GLY A 198 19.33 15.59 12.76
CA GLY A 198 19.53 14.97 11.45
C GLY A 198 18.59 15.51 10.38
N GLU A 199 18.78 15.03 9.14
CA GLU A 199 17.93 15.28 7.98
C GLU A 199 17.26 13.98 7.53
N LEU A 200 16.05 14.07 6.97
CA LEU A 200 15.41 12.93 6.34
C LEU A 200 16.13 12.58 5.02
N PRO A 201 16.09 11.31 4.61
CA PRO A 201 16.53 10.93 3.26
C PRO A 201 15.74 11.67 2.18
N ASN A 202 16.38 11.85 1.01
CA ASN A 202 15.70 12.46 -0.13
C ASN A 202 14.54 11.59 -0.64
N LEU A 203 14.75 10.28 -0.69
CA LEU A 203 13.73 9.30 -1.06
C LEU A 203 13.56 8.27 0.06
N MET A 204 12.35 8.15 0.54
CA MET A 204 11.90 7.10 1.46
C MET A 204 10.83 6.28 0.76
N VAL A 205 10.99 4.94 0.73
CA VAL A 205 10.00 4.02 0.13
C VAL A 205 9.51 3.09 1.22
N MET A 206 8.18 3.01 1.37
CA MET A 206 7.54 2.29 2.47
C MET A 206 6.44 1.37 1.94
N ALA A 207 6.38 0.15 2.47
CA ALA A 207 5.26 -0.75 2.28
C ALA A 207 4.29 -0.72 3.47
N LEU A 208 2.99 -0.63 3.20
CA LEU A 208 1.90 -0.80 4.17
C LEU A 208 0.91 -1.84 3.62
N PRO A 209 1.12 -3.15 3.88
CA PRO A 209 0.45 -4.21 3.11
C PRO A 209 -0.87 -4.71 3.72
N ASN A 210 -1.30 -4.29 4.92
CA ASN A 210 -2.39 -4.98 5.61
C ASN A 210 -3.77 -4.79 4.97
N ASP A 211 -3.94 -3.86 4.05
CA ASP A 211 -5.18 -3.75 3.29
C ASP A 211 -5.36 -4.88 2.25
N HIS A 212 -4.31 -5.66 1.94
CA HIS A 212 -4.41 -6.93 1.22
C HIS A 212 -5.40 -7.88 1.88
N THR A 213 -5.39 -7.96 3.19
CA THR A 213 -6.18 -8.85 4.03
C THR A 213 -5.79 -10.33 3.89
N ALA A 214 -6.13 -11.13 4.87
CA ALA A 214 -6.00 -12.60 4.85
C ALA A 214 -7.37 -13.29 4.66
N GLY A 215 -8.31 -12.61 3.99
CA GLY A 215 -9.67 -13.13 3.79
C GLY A 215 -10.35 -13.46 5.13
N THR A 216 -10.99 -14.61 5.21
CA THR A 216 -11.69 -15.08 6.42
C THR A 216 -10.88 -16.12 7.21
N ASN A 217 -9.56 -16.10 7.12
CA ASN A 217 -8.66 -16.95 7.91
C ASN A 217 -8.74 -16.58 9.41
N PRO A 218 -9.08 -17.53 10.32
CA PRO A 218 -9.29 -17.24 11.74
C PRO A 218 -8.02 -16.86 12.51
N LEU A 219 -6.84 -17.02 11.93
CA LEU A 219 -5.58 -16.57 12.52
C LEU A 219 -5.35 -15.06 12.35
N PHE A 220 -6.18 -14.40 11.54
CA PHE A 220 -6.09 -12.97 11.21
C PHE A 220 -7.39 -12.23 11.55
N PRO A 221 -7.31 -10.90 11.71
CA PRO A 221 -8.50 -10.07 11.81
C PRO A 221 -9.41 -10.17 10.59
N THR A 222 -10.64 -9.72 10.74
CA THR A 222 -11.57 -9.60 9.61
C THR A 222 -11.00 -8.67 8.53
N PRO A 223 -11.38 -8.84 7.26
CA PRO A 223 -10.93 -7.94 6.19
C PRO A 223 -11.13 -6.46 6.52
N ARG A 224 -12.28 -6.09 7.10
CA ARG A 224 -12.53 -4.70 7.49
C ARG A 224 -11.61 -4.19 8.60
N ALA A 225 -11.20 -5.07 9.51
CA ALA A 225 -10.28 -4.70 10.58
C ALA A 225 -8.85 -4.52 10.05
N MET A 226 -8.40 -5.35 9.13
CA MET A 226 -7.09 -5.22 8.50
C MET A 226 -7.00 -3.95 7.63
N VAL A 227 -8.04 -3.64 6.87
CA VAL A 227 -8.11 -2.37 6.10
C VAL A 227 -8.18 -1.16 7.03
N ALA A 228 -8.89 -1.24 8.16
CA ALA A 228 -8.92 -0.17 9.16
C ALA A 228 -7.56 0.00 9.87
N ASP A 229 -6.80 -1.08 10.07
CA ASP A 229 -5.44 -1.05 10.59
C ASP A 229 -4.51 -0.28 9.63
N ASN A 230 -4.53 -0.61 8.35
CA ASN A 230 -3.79 0.11 7.31
C ASN A 230 -4.18 1.60 7.23
N ASP A 231 -5.48 1.91 7.24
CA ASP A 231 -5.99 3.28 7.19
C ASP A 231 -5.51 4.15 8.35
N LEU A 232 -5.57 3.62 9.59
CA LEU A 232 -5.11 4.34 10.77
C LEU A 232 -3.58 4.52 10.75
N ALA A 233 -2.83 3.51 10.28
CA ALA A 233 -1.38 3.62 10.14
C ALA A 233 -0.99 4.74 9.17
N LEU A 234 -1.64 4.81 8.01
CA LEU A 234 -1.45 5.91 7.06
C LEU A 234 -1.74 7.26 7.71
N GLY A 235 -2.89 7.40 8.40
CA GLY A 235 -3.24 8.64 9.09
C GLY A 235 -2.19 9.07 10.12
N ARG A 236 -1.66 8.14 10.89
CA ARG A 236 -0.60 8.40 11.89
C ARG A 236 0.73 8.84 11.26
N ILE A 237 1.10 8.24 10.14
CA ILE A 237 2.31 8.61 9.40
C ILE A 237 2.17 10.03 8.83
N VAL A 238 1.02 10.34 8.23
CA VAL A 238 0.73 11.69 7.72
C VAL A 238 0.78 12.72 8.84
N GLU A 239 0.18 12.44 10.02
CA GLU A 239 0.25 13.32 11.18
C GLU A 239 1.70 13.54 11.62
N ALA A 240 2.49 12.47 11.70
CA ALA A 240 3.87 12.55 12.17
C ALA A 240 4.72 13.45 11.26
N ILE A 241 4.65 13.28 9.95
CA ILE A 241 5.35 14.15 8.99
C ILE A 241 4.81 15.58 9.07
N ASN A 242 3.49 15.77 9.09
CA ASN A 242 2.88 17.11 9.11
C ASN A 242 3.19 17.91 10.37
N ASN A 243 3.50 17.24 11.48
CA ASN A 243 3.91 17.89 12.73
C ASN A 243 5.43 17.96 12.95
N SER A 244 6.23 17.39 12.05
CA SER A 244 7.68 17.40 12.14
C SER A 244 8.28 18.72 11.59
N LYS A 245 9.56 18.96 11.89
CA LYS A 245 10.32 20.07 11.28
C LYS A 245 10.47 19.93 9.76
N PHE A 246 10.18 18.76 9.20
CA PHE A 246 10.29 18.45 7.78
C PHE A 246 8.99 18.69 7.01
N ALA A 247 7.90 19.08 7.67
CA ALA A 247 6.57 19.23 7.07
C ALA A 247 6.55 20.13 5.82
N GLU A 248 7.31 21.23 5.84
CA GLU A 248 7.28 22.24 4.77
C GLU A 248 7.96 21.77 3.47
N ASN A 249 8.89 20.81 3.56
CA ASN A 249 9.71 20.38 2.43
C ASN A 249 9.62 18.88 2.14
N THR A 250 8.61 18.20 2.72
CA THR A 250 8.29 16.80 2.45
C THR A 250 6.98 16.69 1.67
N VAL A 251 6.97 15.82 0.67
CA VAL A 251 5.75 15.38 -0.01
C VAL A 251 5.59 13.87 0.17
N ILE A 252 4.37 13.44 0.47
CA ILE A 252 4.00 12.02 0.59
C ILE A 252 3.20 11.65 -0.65
N PHE A 253 3.63 10.60 -1.33
CA PHE A 253 2.88 9.91 -2.37
C PHE A 253 2.41 8.57 -1.85
N VAL A 254 1.16 8.22 -2.16
CA VAL A 254 0.58 6.91 -1.78
C VAL A 254 -0.05 6.30 -3.01
N SER A 255 0.28 5.05 -3.28
CA SER A 255 -0.31 4.25 -4.37
C SER A 255 -0.58 2.85 -3.86
N GLU A 256 -1.58 2.18 -4.43
CA GLU A 256 -1.62 0.73 -4.40
C GLU A 256 -0.58 0.17 -5.36
N ASP A 257 -0.06 -1.03 -5.11
CA ASP A 257 0.81 -1.73 -6.05
C ASP A 257 0.01 -2.25 -7.25
N ASP A 258 -1.12 -2.89 -6.98
CA ASP A 258 -2.08 -3.38 -7.97
C ASP A 258 -3.53 -3.24 -7.46
N SER A 259 -4.49 -3.74 -8.22
CA SER A 259 -5.91 -3.74 -7.88
C SER A 259 -6.47 -5.14 -7.56
N GLN A 260 -5.63 -6.17 -7.59
CA GLN A 260 -5.99 -7.59 -7.40
C GLN A 260 -7.19 -8.03 -8.27
N ALA A 261 -7.23 -7.54 -9.50
CA ALA A 261 -8.39 -7.73 -10.39
C ALA A 261 -9.75 -7.39 -9.71
N GLY A 262 -9.74 -6.46 -8.74
CA GLY A 262 -10.91 -6.05 -7.97
C GLY A 262 -11.98 -5.38 -8.83
N TRP A 263 -13.19 -5.24 -8.30
CA TRP A 263 -14.30 -4.60 -9.02
C TRP A 263 -14.25 -3.08 -8.94
N ASP A 264 -14.55 -2.45 -10.05
CA ASP A 264 -14.75 -1.02 -10.20
C ASP A 264 -15.66 -0.76 -11.41
N HIS A 265 -16.53 0.24 -11.37
CA HIS A 265 -17.51 0.44 -12.45
C HIS A 265 -16.94 1.13 -13.69
N ILE A 266 -15.72 1.67 -13.60
CA ILE A 266 -15.02 2.29 -14.73
C ILE A 266 -13.97 1.32 -15.28
N SER A 267 -13.07 0.83 -14.42
CA SER A 267 -12.00 -0.09 -14.80
C SER A 267 -11.46 -0.80 -13.57
N SER A 268 -11.22 -2.10 -13.65
CA SER A 268 -10.56 -2.87 -12.59
C SER A 268 -9.11 -2.42 -12.30
N TYR A 269 -8.50 -1.59 -13.14
CA TYR A 269 -7.22 -0.95 -12.89
C TYR A 269 -7.34 0.37 -12.11
N ARG A 270 -8.56 0.94 -11.96
CA ARG A 270 -8.74 2.19 -11.23
C ARG A 270 -8.58 1.97 -9.72
N THR A 271 -7.71 2.75 -9.11
CA THR A 271 -7.31 2.56 -7.73
C THR A 271 -7.28 3.85 -6.91
N THR A 272 -6.93 3.74 -5.63
CA THR A 272 -6.71 4.88 -4.76
C THR A 272 -5.28 5.41 -4.93
N GLY A 273 -5.14 6.72 -4.85
CA GLY A 273 -3.84 7.40 -4.83
C GLY A 273 -3.93 8.70 -4.06
N PHE A 274 -2.85 9.10 -3.41
CA PHE A 274 -2.82 10.35 -2.65
C PHE A 274 -1.52 11.10 -2.87
N VAL A 275 -1.62 12.43 -2.88
CA VAL A 275 -0.47 13.36 -2.89
C VAL A 275 -0.67 14.34 -1.75
N ILE A 276 0.23 14.35 -0.77
CA ILE A 276 0.03 14.99 0.51
C ILE A 276 1.22 15.88 0.84
N SER A 277 1.00 17.16 0.88
CA SER A 277 1.97 18.18 1.36
C SER A 277 1.24 19.50 1.58
N PRO A 278 1.88 20.51 2.16
CA PRO A 278 1.29 21.85 2.23
C PRO A 278 0.87 22.42 0.85
N TYR A 279 1.48 21.97 -0.24
CA TYR A 279 1.16 22.42 -1.61
C TYR A 279 0.00 21.65 -2.26
N ASN A 280 -0.52 20.61 -1.61
CA ASN A 280 -1.61 19.77 -2.13
C ASN A 280 -2.96 20.03 -1.44
N ARG A 281 -3.06 21.09 -0.64
CA ARG A 281 -4.29 21.52 0.05
C ARG A 281 -5.29 22.16 -0.91
N LEU A 282 -5.68 21.43 -1.96
CA LEU A 282 -6.54 21.94 -3.02
C LEU A 282 -8.04 21.79 -2.69
N GLN A 283 -8.40 20.84 -1.84
CA GLN A 283 -9.78 20.53 -1.44
C GLN A 283 -10.74 20.37 -2.63
N LYS A 284 -10.25 19.71 -3.68
CA LYS A 284 -10.98 19.49 -4.93
C LYS A 284 -10.76 18.07 -5.45
N THR A 285 -11.58 17.66 -6.39
CA THR A 285 -11.36 16.47 -7.19
C THR A 285 -10.48 16.79 -8.39
N VAL A 286 -9.46 15.99 -8.59
CA VAL A 286 -8.59 15.99 -9.77
C VAL A 286 -8.95 14.77 -10.60
N SER A 287 -9.52 15.01 -11.78
CA SER A 287 -10.01 13.97 -12.70
C SER A 287 -9.10 13.77 -13.92
N THR A 288 -7.94 14.40 -13.93
CA THR A 288 -6.91 14.09 -14.93
C THR A 288 -6.51 12.63 -14.76
N GLN A 289 -6.39 11.91 -15.86
CA GLN A 289 -5.95 10.51 -15.84
C GLN A 289 -4.49 10.44 -15.47
N TYR A 290 -4.22 9.83 -14.34
CA TYR A 290 -2.88 9.54 -13.84
C TYR A 290 -2.74 8.07 -13.52
N ASN A 291 -1.50 7.60 -13.47
CA ASN A 291 -1.15 6.24 -13.08
C ASN A 291 0.17 6.20 -12.28
N GLN A 292 0.63 5.02 -11.94
CA GLN A 292 1.88 4.82 -11.20
C GLN A 292 3.07 5.47 -11.90
N THR A 293 3.17 5.42 -13.24
CA THR A 293 4.27 6.07 -13.98
C THR A 293 4.19 7.58 -13.94
N SER A 294 2.99 8.16 -13.88
CA SER A 294 2.79 9.60 -13.64
C SER A 294 3.30 10.02 -12.26
N MET A 295 3.05 9.19 -11.25
CA MET A 295 3.52 9.42 -9.89
C MET A 295 5.04 9.31 -9.80
N LEU A 296 5.64 8.26 -10.38
CA LEU A 296 7.10 8.10 -10.47
C LEU A 296 7.75 9.30 -11.17
N ARG A 297 7.21 9.71 -12.34
CA ARG A 297 7.72 10.86 -13.08
C ARG A 297 7.68 12.14 -12.26
N THR A 298 6.63 12.32 -11.47
CA THR A 298 6.50 13.48 -10.58
C THR A 298 7.56 13.45 -9.48
N MET A 299 7.80 12.30 -8.86
CA MET A 299 8.85 12.13 -7.85
C MET A 299 10.25 12.36 -8.44
N GLU A 300 10.53 11.85 -9.63
CA GLU A 300 11.79 12.10 -10.34
C GLU A 300 12.02 13.59 -10.55
N GLN A 301 11.02 14.31 -11.05
CA GLN A 301 11.15 15.76 -11.25
C GLN A 301 11.37 16.52 -9.95
N ILE A 302 10.68 16.14 -8.88
CA ILE A 302 10.86 16.74 -7.54
C ILE A 302 12.30 16.54 -7.04
N LEU A 303 12.84 15.34 -7.22
CA LEU A 303 14.18 14.98 -6.77
C LEU A 303 15.29 15.37 -7.76
N GLY A 304 14.93 15.87 -8.94
CA GLY A 304 15.90 16.21 -9.99
C GLY A 304 16.59 14.99 -10.59
N LEU A 305 15.83 13.89 -10.73
CA LEU A 305 16.29 12.64 -11.33
C LEU A 305 15.90 12.58 -12.81
N PRO A 306 16.74 11.97 -13.67
CA PRO A 306 16.32 11.61 -15.02
C PRO A 306 15.28 10.49 -14.95
N PRO A 307 14.49 10.28 -16.01
CA PRO A 307 13.63 9.13 -16.11
C PRO A 307 14.42 7.81 -16.17
N MET A 308 13.86 6.73 -15.63
CA MET A 308 14.47 5.41 -15.65
C MET A 308 14.34 4.73 -17.03
N ASN A 309 13.24 5.00 -17.73
CA ASN A 309 12.95 4.37 -19.02
C ASN A 309 12.03 5.27 -19.88
N VAL A 310 11.64 4.80 -21.06
CA VAL A 310 10.80 5.57 -21.98
C VAL A 310 9.37 5.76 -21.47
N ILE A 311 8.87 4.83 -20.65
CA ILE A 311 7.48 4.85 -20.17
C ILE A 311 7.31 5.98 -19.15
N ASP A 312 8.16 6.04 -18.13
CA ASP A 312 8.12 7.14 -17.15
C ASP A 312 8.57 8.48 -17.77
N ALA A 313 9.50 8.46 -18.74
CA ALA A 313 9.92 9.66 -19.47
C ALA A 313 8.76 10.35 -20.22
N THR A 314 7.81 9.56 -20.72
CA THR A 314 6.66 10.05 -21.49
C THR A 314 5.39 10.18 -20.64
N ALA A 315 5.41 9.75 -19.38
CA ALA A 315 4.29 9.86 -18.48
C ALA A 315 3.97 11.32 -18.16
N LEU A 316 2.69 11.63 -18.05
CA LEU A 316 2.22 12.96 -17.65
C LEU A 316 2.49 13.20 -16.17
N PRO A 317 3.32 14.17 -15.78
CA PRO A 317 3.49 14.53 -14.38
C PRO A 317 2.22 15.12 -13.76
N MET A 318 2.04 14.97 -12.46
CA MET A 318 0.82 15.32 -11.74
C MET A 318 0.75 16.82 -11.40
N PHE A 319 0.86 17.71 -12.39
CA PHE A 319 0.98 19.16 -12.19
C PHE A 319 -0.22 19.80 -11.51
N ASP A 320 -1.44 19.37 -11.84
CA ASP A 320 -2.69 19.94 -11.31
C ASP A 320 -3.02 19.47 -9.89
N CYS A 321 -2.17 18.58 -9.35
CA CYS A 321 -2.21 18.20 -7.94
C CYS A 321 -1.53 19.20 -7.00
N PHE A 322 -0.84 20.20 -7.53
CA PHE A 322 -0.05 21.14 -6.74
C PHE A 322 -0.55 22.59 -6.86
N SER A 323 -0.57 23.30 -5.74
CA SER A 323 -0.78 24.73 -5.67
C SER A 323 0.57 25.47 -5.72
N LYS A 324 0.55 26.69 -6.25
CA LYS A 324 1.69 27.63 -6.12
C LYS A 324 1.82 28.19 -4.71
N THR A 325 0.74 28.22 -3.95
CA THR A 325 0.68 28.75 -2.58
C THR A 325 0.48 27.63 -1.59
N PRO A 326 1.45 27.34 -0.71
CA PRO A 326 1.32 26.30 0.31
C PRO A 326 0.43 26.76 1.48
N ASP A 327 -0.21 25.79 2.14
CA ASP A 327 -0.88 26.00 3.42
C ASP A 327 -0.02 25.36 4.54
N PHE A 328 0.88 26.13 5.13
CA PHE A 328 1.72 25.68 6.25
C PHE A 328 0.99 25.71 7.61
N SER A 329 -0.18 26.34 7.65
CA SER A 329 -0.95 26.46 8.89
C SER A 329 -1.75 25.21 9.23
N PHE A 330 -2.06 24.40 8.23
CA PHE A 330 -2.86 23.20 8.41
C PHE A 330 -2.08 22.12 9.16
N LYS A 331 -2.75 21.54 10.17
CA LYS A 331 -2.23 20.41 10.95
C LYS A 331 -3.20 19.24 10.84
N TYR A 332 -2.78 18.21 10.14
CA TYR A 332 -3.53 16.97 10.01
C TYR A 332 -3.62 16.25 11.36
N LYS A 333 -4.81 15.73 11.67
CA LYS A 333 -5.05 14.85 12.82
C LYS A 333 -5.77 13.61 12.35
N PRO A 334 -5.26 12.40 12.64
CA PRO A 334 -5.91 11.17 12.21
C PRO A 334 -7.25 10.99 12.93
N ARG A 335 -8.22 10.51 12.17
CA ARG A 335 -9.49 10.05 12.73
C ARG A 335 -9.29 8.69 13.38
N GLN A 336 -9.92 8.49 14.54
CA GLN A 336 -9.92 7.20 15.19
C GLN A 336 -10.69 6.18 14.34
N ASN A 337 -10.19 4.96 14.30
CA ASN A 337 -10.87 3.85 13.67
C ASN A 337 -12.20 3.55 14.38
N LEU A 338 -13.23 3.25 13.59
CA LEU A 338 -14.55 2.85 14.09
C LEU A 338 -14.68 1.33 14.21
N ILE A 339 -13.77 0.59 13.58
CA ILE A 339 -13.71 -0.86 13.61
C ILE A 339 -12.62 -1.27 14.60
N PRO A 340 -12.89 -2.19 15.55
CA PRO A 340 -11.83 -2.74 16.39
C PRO A 340 -10.76 -3.39 15.52
N LEU A 341 -9.51 -2.96 15.65
CA LEU A 341 -8.41 -3.45 14.81
C LEU A 341 -8.10 -4.94 15.08
N ASP A 342 -8.46 -5.43 16.26
CA ASP A 342 -8.31 -6.83 16.68
C ASP A 342 -9.61 -7.64 16.57
N GLU A 343 -10.54 -7.22 15.72
CA GLU A 343 -11.72 -8.00 15.37
C GLU A 343 -11.31 -9.23 14.55
N MET A 344 -11.10 -10.36 15.23
CA MET A 344 -10.66 -11.60 14.61
C MET A 344 -11.76 -12.29 13.80
N ASN A 345 -11.37 -12.94 12.70
CA ASN A 345 -12.26 -13.81 11.96
C ASN A 345 -12.79 -14.94 12.88
N PRO A 346 -14.06 -15.35 12.73
CA PRO A 346 -14.63 -16.40 13.57
C PRO A 346 -14.01 -17.76 13.26
N ILE A 347 -13.84 -18.57 14.30
CA ILE A 347 -13.36 -19.96 14.16
C ILE A 347 -14.40 -20.84 13.45
N ARG A 348 -13.94 -21.88 12.77
CA ARG A 348 -14.75 -22.80 11.96
C ARG A 348 -16.02 -23.30 12.65
N ALA A 349 -15.92 -23.65 13.93
CA ALA A 349 -17.05 -24.19 14.72
C ALA A 349 -18.24 -23.21 14.89
N LYS A 350 -18.03 -21.92 14.66
CA LYS A 350 -19.08 -20.88 14.72
C LYS A 350 -19.70 -20.56 13.36
N LEU A 351 -19.31 -21.25 12.30
CA LEU A 351 -19.68 -20.94 10.94
C LEU A 351 -20.59 -22.03 10.32
N SER A 352 -21.43 -21.61 9.38
CA SER A 352 -22.27 -22.51 8.58
C SER A 352 -22.51 -21.93 7.18
N GLY A 353 -23.01 -22.77 6.26
CA GLY A 353 -23.37 -22.35 4.91
C GLY A 353 -22.22 -21.67 4.13
N ALA A 354 -22.51 -20.55 3.49
CA ALA A 354 -21.54 -19.82 2.67
C ALA A 354 -20.35 -19.30 3.48
N ALA A 355 -20.56 -18.85 4.72
CA ALA A 355 -19.50 -18.40 5.60
C ALA A 355 -18.49 -19.52 5.91
N LEU A 356 -18.97 -20.74 6.17
CA LEU A 356 -18.11 -21.90 6.38
C LEU A 356 -17.35 -22.26 5.09
N LYS A 357 -18.02 -22.21 3.94
CA LYS A 357 -17.37 -22.47 2.64
C LYS A 357 -16.22 -21.49 2.40
N PHE A 358 -16.45 -20.19 2.56
CA PHE A 358 -15.43 -19.16 2.33
C PHE A 358 -14.29 -19.23 3.35
N HIS A 359 -14.60 -19.57 4.62
CA HIS A 359 -13.59 -19.85 5.62
C HIS A 359 -12.66 -21.01 5.19
N ASP A 360 -13.24 -22.15 4.81
CA ASP A 360 -12.48 -23.34 4.40
C ASP A 360 -11.65 -23.05 3.12
N GLN A 361 -12.17 -22.21 2.23
CA GLN A 361 -11.45 -21.74 1.06
C GLN A 361 -10.30 -20.80 1.43
N SER A 362 -10.51 -19.84 2.33
CA SER A 362 -9.45 -18.94 2.80
C SER A 362 -8.28 -19.67 3.46
N ILE A 363 -8.55 -20.78 4.17
CA ILE A 363 -7.49 -21.60 4.76
C ILE A 363 -6.79 -22.45 3.70
N LYS A 364 -7.53 -23.00 2.75
CA LYS A 364 -7.00 -23.90 1.71
C LYS A 364 -6.15 -23.16 0.68
N TYR A 365 -6.60 -21.99 0.28
CA TYR A 365 -5.79 -21.07 -0.52
C TYR A 365 -4.82 -20.41 0.44
N ALA A 366 -3.81 -21.15 0.82
CA ALA A 366 -2.77 -20.68 1.70
C ALA A 366 -2.28 -19.30 1.25
N PHE A 367 -2.79 -18.26 1.88
CA PHE A 367 -2.13 -16.96 1.97
C PHE A 367 -0.72 -17.08 2.59
N GLN A 368 -0.16 -18.28 2.54
CA GLN A 368 1.17 -18.68 3.00
C GLN A 368 2.23 -18.43 1.93
N GLU A 369 1.80 -18.27 0.69
CA GLU A 369 2.68 -17.91 -0.40
C GLU A 369 2.04 -16.74 -1.12
N ILE A 370 2.77 -15.65 -1.17
CA ILE A 370 2.36 -14.39 -1.77
C ILE A 370 1.76 -14.66 -3.17
N ASP A 371 0.56 -14.17 -3.42
CA ASP A 371 -0.17 -14.21 -4.70
C ASP A 371 -0.41 -15.59 -5.33
N LYS A 372 -0.35 -16.66 -4.59
CA LYS A 372 -0.74 -17.99 -5.10
C LYS A 372 -2.23 -18.27 -5.04
N GLY A 373 -3.02 -17.37 -4.55
CA GLY A 373 -4.47 -17.48 -4.48
C GLY A 373 -5.14 -17.12 -5.82
N ASP A 374 -6.38 -17.59 -5.99
CA ASP A 374 -7.28 -17.13 -7.03
C ASP A 374 -7.87 -15.78 -6.62
N ASP A 375 -7.50 -14.70 -7.32
CA ASP A 375 -7.94 -13.34 -7.03
C ASP A 375 -9.46 -13.18 -7.08
N ASP A 376 -10.14 -13.81 -8.02
CA ASP A 376 -11.59 -13.77 -8.12
C ASP A 376 -12.26 -14.45 -6.92
N LEU A 377 -11.67 -15.53 -6.40
CA LEU A 377 -12.12 -16.15 -5.17
C LEU A 377 -11.90 -15.24 -3.96
N LEU A 378 -10.74 -14.62 -3.83
CA LEU A 378 -10.48 -13.68 -2.73
C LEU A 378 -11.45 -12.50 -2.80
N ASN A 379 -11.69 -11.95 -3.98
CA ASN A 379 -12.68 -10.90 -4.19
C ASN A 379 -14.10 -11.33 -3.76
N LYS A 380 -14.51 -12.55 -4.08
CA LYS A 380 -15.80 -13.13 -3.60
C LYS A 380 -15.85 -13.26 -2.07
N ILE A 381 -14.74 -13.67 -1.45
CA ILE A 381 -14.60 -13.73 0.01
C ILE A 381 -14.73 -12.35 0.63
N LEU A 382 -14.01 -11.36 0.11
CA LEU A 382 -14.06 -9.97 0.57
C LEU A 382 -15.47 -9.38 0.44
N TRP A 383 -16.09 -9.55 -0.72
CA TRP A 383 -17.47 -9.11 -0.93
C TRP A 383 -18.42 -9.73 0.08
N PHE A 384 -18.37 -11.04 0.25
CA PHE A 384 -19.25 -11.75 1.18
C PHE A 384 -19.02 -11.31 2.63
N SER A 385 -17.78 -11.07 3.04
CA SER A 385 -17.43 -10.66 4.41
C SER A 385 -18.08 -9.32 4.82
N ILE A 386 -18.36 -8.44 3.85
CA ILE A 386 -18.95 -7.11 4.09
C ILE A 386 -20.42 -7.03 3.64
N LYS A 387 -20.73 -7.56 2.46
CA LYS A 387 -22.08 -7.44 1.85
C LYS A 387 -22.97 -8.66 2.13
N GLY A 388 -22.43 -9.72 2.75
CA GLY A 388 -23.15 -10.95 3.03
C GLY A 388 -23.67 -11.61 1.76
N LYS A 389 -24.97 -11.97 1.73
CA LYS A 389 -25.59 -12.69 0.61
C LYS A 389 -25.90 -11.80 -0.62
N LYS A 390 -25.51 -10.52 -0.64
CA LYS A 390 -25.70 -9.69 -1.84
C LYS A 390 -24.91 -10.26 -3.01
N ARG A 391 -25.50 -10.19 -4.21
CA ARG A 391 -24.86 -10.71 -5.43
C ARG A 391 -23.50 -10.04 -5.64
N TYR A 392 -22.48 -10.86 -5.88
CA TYR A 392 -21.14 -10.40 -6.26
C TYR A 392 -21.17 -9.73 -7.65
N PRO A 393 -20.47 -8.60 -7.84
CA PRO A 393 -20.52 -7.83 -9.09
C PRO A 393 -19.59 -8.42 -10.17
N ALA A 394 -19.70 -9.69 -10.50
CA ALA A 394 -18.82 -10.44 -11.40
C ALA A 394 -18.58 -9.76 -12.77
N LYS A 395 -19.56 -9.00 -13.28
CA LYS A 395 -19.42 -8.26 -14.54
C LYS A 395 -18.46 -7.06 -14.48
N LEU A 396 -18.00 -6.69 -13.30
CA LEU A 396 -17.15 -5.53 -13.05
C LEU A 396 -15.82 -5.92 -12.42
N ALA A 397 -15.54 -7.22 -12.31
CA ALA A 397 -14.40 -7.72 -11.55
C ALA A 397 -13.87 -9.03 -12.13
N GLY A 398 -12.62 -9.32 -11.87
CA GLY A 398 -11.98 -10.59 -12.12
C GLY A 398 -11.49 -10.82 -13.54
N GLU A 399 -10.80 -11.94 -13.70
CA GLU A 399 -10.28 -12.40 -14.98
C GLU A 399 -11.40 -12.82 -15.95
N GLU A 400 -12.56 -13.24 -15.42
CA GLU A 400 -13.71 -13.67 -16.23
C GLU A 400 -14.26 -12.57 -17.16
N ASN A 401 -13.88 -11.30 -16.95
CA ASN A 401 -14.34 -10.17 -17.74
C ASN A 401 -13.34 -9.69 -18.81
N GLU A 402 -12.20 -10.34 -18.93
CA GLU A 402 -11.16 -9.98 -19.89
C GLU A 402 -11.21 -10.82 -21.19
N ILE A 403 -12.20 -11.70 -21.33
CA ILE A 403 -12.28 -12.68 -22.43
C ILE A 403 -13.27 -12.23 -23.53
N ASP A 404 -13.80 -11.02 -23.48
CA ASP A 404 -14.72 -10.50 -24.51
C ASP A 404 -14.05 -9.47 -25.44
#